data_cfecee5c79a829a315d14b94e6b81271
#
_entry.id   cfecee5c79a829a315d14b94e6b81271
#
_cell.length_a   1.000
_cell.length_b   1.000
_cell.length_c   1.000
_cell.angle_alpha   90.00
_cell.angle_beta   90.00
_cell.angle_gamma   90.00
#
_symmetry.space_group_name_H-M   'P 1'
#
loop_
_entity.id
_entity.type
_entity.pdbx_description
1 polymer ?
#
loop_
_entity_poly.entity_id
_entity_poly.type
_entity_poly.pdbx_seq_one_letter_code
_entity_poly.pdbx_strand_id
1 'polypeptide(L)'
;LPSFPTRRSSDLGPLSGEREREEILPVVRNNHLEPYVIMHGPLHGEELDIQFERADFAIGSLGRHRSGITYIKTLKNREYAARGFAFTYSEMDEDFDSMPYVWKVPADESPVDIPTLVEFQKSLKTTPLEIRESARPLSWKAQMQKVIEKIGFKTQ
;
A
#
# COMPACT_ATOMS: atom_id res chain seq x y z
N LEU A 1 -28.52 -1.16 13.00
CA LEU A 1 -27.34 -0.95 12.16
C LEU A 1 -26.67 -2.30 11.99
N PRO A 2 -26.34 -2.76 10.76
CA PRO A 2 -25.58 -3.98 10.59
C PRO A 2 -24.21 -3.77 11.25
N SER A 3 -23.84 -4.69 12.15
CA SER A 3 -22.53 -4.72 12.76
C SER A 3 -21.52 -5.06 11.67
N PHE A 4 -20.84 -4.06 11.13
CA PHE A 4 -19.64 -4.29 10.35
C PHE A 4 -18.62 -4.96 11.28
N PRO A 5 -17.95 -6.04 10.85
CA PRO A 5 -16.81 -6.52 11.58
C PRO A 5 -15.83 -5.34 11.71
N THR A 6 -15.44 -5.03 12.93
CA THR A 6 -14.56 -3.91 13.26
C THR A 6 -13.19 -4.17 12.64
N ARG A 7 -13.00 -3.81 11.37
CA ARG A 7 -11.70 -3.84 10.74
C ARG A 7 -10.90 -2.65 11.25
N ARG A 8 -9.70 -2.92 11.72
CA ARG A 8 -8.79 -1.93 12.28
C ARG A 8 -7.81 -1.50 11.21
N SER A 9 -7.52 -0.20 11.16
CA SER A 9 -6.39 0.31 10.37
C SER A 9 -5.09 0.13 11.16
N SER A 10 -4.06 -0.37 10.51
CA SER A 10 -2.74 -0.59 11.12
C SER A 10 -1.69 0.26 10.42
N ASP A 11 -0.89 0.99 11.18
CA ASP A 11 0.29 1.69 10.71
C ASP A 11 1.54 0.93 11.14
N LEU A 12 2.37 0.58 10.16
CA LEU A 12 3.61 -0.18 10.33
C LEU A 12 4.86 0.72 10.27
N GLY A 13 4.65 2.05 10.21
CA GLY A 13 5.73 3.03 10.22
C GLY A 13 6.36 3.25 11.59
N PRO A 14 7.53 3.92 11.65
CA PRO A 14 8.17 4.25 12.90
C PRO A 14 7.32 5.25 13.70
N LEU A 15 6.98 4.91 14.94
CA LEU A 15 6.30 5.81 15.91
C LEU A 15 7.16 6.99 16.36
N SER A 16 8.37 7.13 15.85
CA SER A 16 9.34 8.15 16.23
C SER A 16 9.22 9.44 15.43
N GLY A 17 8.30 9.51 14.46
CA GLY A 17 8.07 10.71 13.69
C GLY A 17 7.38 11.79 14.53
N GLU A 18 7.98 12.97 14.58
CA GLU A 18 7.39 14.16 15.17
C GLU A 18 5.99 14.43 14.61
N ARG A 19 5.85 14.24 13.30
CA ARG A 19 4.61 14.39 12.56
C ARG A 19 3.49 13.43 13.01
N GLU A 20 3.79 12.17 13.27
CA GLU A 20 2.80 11.20 13.74
C GLU A 20 2.26 11.57 15.11
N ARG A 21 3.14 12.05 16.01
CA ARG A 21 2.75 12.48 17.35
C ARG A 21 1.94 13.78 17.33
N GLU A 22 2.30 14.71 16.48
CA GLU A 22 1.72 16.05 16.46
C GLU A 22 0.47 16.13 15.56
N GLU A 23 0.41 15.39 14.46
CA GLU A 23 -0.70 15.46 13.51
C GLU A 23 -1.67 14.27 13.64
N ILE A 24 -1.19 13.03 13.68
CA ILE A 24 -2.03 11.83 13.59
C ILE A 24 -2.65 11.47 14.94
N LEU A 25 -1.84 11.35 15.99
CA LEU A 25 -2.37 10.93 17.29
C LEU A 25 -3.41 11.89 17.89
N PRO A 26 -3.31 13.22 17.76
CA PRO A 26 -4.38 14.10 18.17
C PRO A 26 -5.70 13.88 17.42
N VAL A 27 -5.64 13.63 16.10
CA VAL A 27 -6.83 13.32 15.30
C VAL A 27 -7.48 12.03 15.78
N VAL A 28 -6.69 10.97 16.01
CA VAL A 28 -7.19 9.69 16.54
C VAL A 28 -7.90 9.89 17.88
N ARG A 29 -7.28 10.62 18.81
CA ARG A 29 -7.83 10.86 20.15
C ARG A 29 -9.07 11.76 20.12
N ASN A 30 -9.01 12.86 19.40
CA ASN A 30 -10.12 13.83 19.34
C ASN A 30 -11.38 13.26 18.71
N ASN A 31 -11.23 12.22 17.88
CA ASN A 31 -12.34 11.54 17.22
C ASN A 31 -12.67 10.15 17.83
N HIS A 32 -12.05 9.80 18.96
CA HIS A 32 -12.23 8.51 19.65
C HIS A 32 -12.02 7.29 18.76
N LEU A 33 -10.96 7.34 17.92
CA LEU A 33 -10.63 6.31 16.93
C LEU A 33 -9.64 5.26 17.46
N GLU A 34 -9.21 5.33 18.71
CA GLU A 34 -8.25 4.39 19.30
C GLU A 34 -8.65 2.90 19.16
N PRO A 35 -9.95 2.54 19.22
CA PRO A 35 -10.35 1.15 18.98
C PRO A 35 -10.16 0.69 17.53
N TYR A 36 -10.03 1.62 16.59
CA TYR A 36 -9.99 1.36 15.14
C TYR A 36 -8.63 1.61 14.51
N VAL A 37 -7.76 2.38 15.16
CA VAL A 37 -6.42 2.72 14.66
C VAL A 37 -5.38 2.14 15.59
N ILE A 38 -4.54 1.24 15.05
CA ILE A 38 -3.46 0.60 15.79
C ILE A 38 -2.13 1.04 15.21
N MET A 39 -1.31 1.68 16.04
CA MET A 39 0.04 2.09 15.69
C MET A 39 1.03 1.02 16.20
N HIS A 40 1.54 0.20 15.29
CA HIS A 40 2.44 -0.90 15.65
C HIS A 40 3.90 -0.47 15.82
N GLY A 41 4.29 0.67 15.23
CA GLY A 41 5.70 1.02 15.08
C GLY A 41 6.41 0.15 14.04
N PRO A 42 7.75 0.14 14.04
CA PRO A 42 8.54 -0.66 13.11
C PRO A 42 8.38 -2.15 13.39
N LEU A 43 7.93 -2.91 12.39
CA LEU A 43 7.84 -4.36 12.45
C LEU A 43 8.72 -4.97 11.36
N HIS A 44 9.29 -6.14 11.62
CA HIS A 44 10.16 -6.87 10.71
C HIS A 44 9.89 -8.37 10.74
N GLY A 45 10.24 -9.07 9.67
CA GLY A 45 10.14 -10.53 9.59
C GLY A 45 8.73 -11.04 9.91
N GLU A 46 8.64 -12.04 10.76
CA GLU A 46 7.39 -12.73 11.09
C GLU A 46 6.32 -11.82 11.71
N GLU A 47 6.73 -10.85 12.55
CA GLU A 47 5.78 -9.89 13.14
C GLU A 47 5.09 -9.06 12.06
N LEU A 48 5.81 -8.63 11.04
CA LEU A 48 5.27 -7.92 9.89
C LEU A 48 4.37 -8.84 9.07
N ASP A 49 4.78 -10.06 8.82
CA ASP A 49 4.03 -11.05 8.04
C ASP A 49 2.67 -11.34 8.69
N ILE A 50 2.62 -11.51 10.02
CA ILE A 50 1.38 -11.66 10.78
C ILE A 50 0.41 -10.48 10.56
N GLN A 51 0.91 -9.25 10.49
CA GLN A 51 0.03 -8.10 10.24
C GLN A 51 -0.52 -8.11 8.80
N PHE A 52 0.30 -8.50 7.83
CA PHE A 52 -0.18 -8.66 6.47
C PHE A 52 -1.24 -9.77 6.36
N GLU A 53 -1.07 -10.91 7.01
CA GLU A 53 -2.06 -11.99 7.01
C GLU A 53 -3.44 -11.56 7.57
N ARG A 54 -3.47 -10.54 8.41
CA ARG A 54 -4.69 -9.98 9.03
C ARG A 54 -5.30 -8.84 8.23
N ALA A 55 -4.58 -8.32 7.25
CA ALA A 55 -5.03 -7.20 6.44
C ALA A 55 -5.86 -7.68 5.23
N ASP A 56 -6.80 -6.87 4.80
CA ASP A 56 -7.62 -7.14 3.62
C ASP A 56 -7.29 -6.22 2.45
N PHE A 57 -6.69 -5.07 2.73
CA PHE A 57 -6.39 -4.04 1.76
C PHE A 57 -5.23 -3.19 2.24
N ALA A 58 -4.39 -2.70 1.31
CA ALA A 58 -3.23 -1.91 1.66
C ALA A 58 -3.36 -0.45 1.18
N ILE A 59 -2.73 0.47 1.91
CA ILE A 59 -2.73 1.89 1.57
C ILE A 59 -1.29 2.34 1.31
N GLY A 60 -1.04 2.78 0.10
CA GLY A 60 0.22 3.34 -0.34
C GLY A 60 0.37 4.82 0.03
N SER A 61 1.15 5.54 -0.77
CA SER A 61 1.34 6.99 -0.55
C SER A 61 0.11 7.78 -1.03
N LEU A 62 -0.36 8.72 -0.21
CA LEU A 62 -1.49 9.60 -0.52
C LEU A 62 -1.13 11.10 -0.48
N GLY A 63 0.01 11.46 0.08
CA GLY A 63 0.35 12.85 0.37
C GLY A 63 1.61 13.38 -0.34
N ARG A 64 2.11 12.69 -1.37
CA ARG A 64 3.35 13.09 -2.07
C ARG A 64 3.19 14.35 -2.91
N HIS A 65 1.97 14.65 -3.37
CA HIS A 65 1.65 15.89 -4.06
C HIS A 65 2.03 17.14 -3.25
N ARG A 66 1.96 17.08 -1.91
CA ARG A 66 2.42 18.16 -1.00
C ARG A 66 3.91 18.49 -1.15
N SER A 67 4.70 17.53 -1.61
CA SER A 67 6.12 17.70 -1.91
C SER A 67 6.40 17.86 -3.40
N GLY A 68 5.38 18.10 -4.23
CA GLY A 68 5.49 18.24 -5.68
C GLY A 68 5.86 16.94 -6.42
N ILE A 69 5.75 15.79 -5.73
CA ILE A 69 6.06 14.48 -6.33
C ILE A 69 4.79 13.92 -6.95
N THR A 70 4.74 13.86 -8.26
CA THR A 70 3.60 13.34 -9.03
C THR A 70 3.85 11.93 -9.59
N TYR A 71 5.10 11.55 -9.76
CA TYR A 71 5.52 10.25 -10.29
C TYR A 71 6.51 9.58 -9.34
N ILE A 72 6.22 8.36 -8.91
CA ILE A 72 7.11 7.63 -8.01
C ILE A 72 6.85 6.12 -8.07
N LYS A 73 7.94 5.34 -8.19
CA LYS A 73 7.93 3.88 -8.09
C LYS A 73 8.32 3.44 -6.67
N THR A 74 7.34 3.37 -5.76
CA THR A 74 7.62 3.03 -4.37
C THR A 74 7.86 1.53 -4.17
N LEU A 75 8.75 1.17 -3.24
CA LEU A 75 8.92 -0.22 -2.80
C LEU A 75 7.64 -0.74 -2.12
N LYS A 76 6.90 0.14 -1.46
CA LYS A 76 5.65 -0.18 -0.78
C LYS A 76 4.61 -0.79 -1.73
N ASN A 77 4.35 -0.18 -2.89
CA ASN A 77 3.42 -0.71 -3.89
C ASN A 77 3.87 -2.09 -4.40
N ARG A 78 5.19 -2.26 -4.62
CA ARG A 78 5.79 -3.53 -5.07
C ARG A 78 5.67 -4.62 -4.01
N GLU A 79 5.87 -4.28 -2.75
CA GLU A 79 5.69 -5.21 -1.63
C GLU A 79 4.23 -5.65 -1.50
N TYR A 80 3.27 -4.73 -1.61
CA TYR A 80 1.86 -5.06 -1.57
C TYR A 80 1.48 -6.04 -2.68
N ALA A 81 1.88 -5.76 -3.92
CA ALA A 81 1.63 -6.66 -5.03
C ALA A 81 2.35 -8.01 -4.86
N ALA A 82 3.61 -8.03 -4.41
CA ALA A 82 4.36 -9.26 -4.14
C ALA A 82 3.75 -10.10 -3.01
N ARG A 83 3.03 -9.49 -2.09
CA ARG A 83 2.26 -10.17 -1.03
C ARG A 83 0.86 -10.55 -1.47
N GLY A 84 0.40 -10.09 -2.64
CA GLY A 84 -0.92 -10.42 -3.20
C GLY A 84 -2.04 -9.52 -2.72
N PHE A 85 -1.73 -8.30 -2.29
CA PHE A 85 -2.71 -7.33 -1.82
C PHE A 85 -3.23 -6.43 -2.93
N ALA A 86 -4.53 -6.17 -2.91
CA ALA A 86 -5.10 -4.99 -3.53
C ALA A 86 -4.75 -3.76 -2.70
N PHE A 87 -4.55 -2.62 -3.36
CA PHE A 87 -4.12 -1.42 -2.66
C PHE A 87 -4.55 -0.12 -3.36
N THR A 88 -4.45 0.98 -2.63
CA THR A 88 -4.68 2.34 -3.14
C THR A 88 -3.44 3.21 -2.99
N TYR A 89 -3.29 4.16 -3.89
CA TYR A 89 -2.29 5.23 -3.85
C TYR A 89 -2.70 6.37 -4.78
N SER A 90 -2.04 7.54 -4.70
CA SER A 90 -2.43 8.75 -5.43
C SER A 90 -1.49 9.11 -6.58
N GLU A 91 -0.21 8.91 -6.45
CA GLU A 91 0.80 9.30 -7.42
C GLU A 91 0.73 8.43 -8.70
N MET A 92 1.44 8.81 -9.75
CA MET A 92 1.60 7.98 -10.94
C MET A 92 2.67 6.91 -10.72
N ASP A 93 2.31 5.65 -10.95
CA ASP A 93 3.21 4.50 -10.99
C ASP A 93 2.77 3.60 -12.16
N GLU A 94 3.41 3.77 -13.31
CA GLU A 94 3.05 3.09 -14.56
C GLU A 94 3.05 1.56 -14.45
N ASP A 95 3.77 1.00 -13.46
CA ASP A 95 3.78 -0.44 -13.23
C ASP A 95 2.44 -0.93 -12.65
N PHE A 96 1.63 -0.02 -12.06
CA PHE A 96 0.41 -0.39 -11.34
C PHE A 96 -0.84 0.40 -11.75
N ASP A 97 -0.71 1.55 -12.43
CA ASP A 97 -1.84 2.44 -12.73
C ASP A 97 -2.99 1.78 -13.53
N SER A 98 -2.68 0.73 -14.31
CA SER A 98 -3.67 -0.02 -15.10
C SER A 98 -4.09 -1.35 -14.49
N MET A 99 -3.60 -1.69 -13.29
CA MET A 99 -3.88 -2.98 -12.69
C MET A 99 -5.28 -3.05 -12.06
N PRO A 100 -6.05 -4.12 -12.30
CA PRO A 100 -7.45 -4.22 -11.86
C PRO A 100 -7.62 -4.32 -10.35
N TYR A 101 -6.56 -4.58 -9.60
CA TYR A 101 -6.54 -4.66 -8.13
C TYR A 101 -6.05 -3.37 -7.47
N VAL A 102 -5.87 -2.31 -8.25
CA VAL A 102 -5.45 -1.00 -7.76
C VAL A 102 -6.62 -0.03 -7.84
N TRP A 103 -6.90 0.63 -6.74
CA TRP A 103 -7.86 1.72 -6.70
C TRP A 103 -7.14 3.06 -6.57
N LYS A 104 -7.12 3.83 -7.65
CA LYS A 104 -6.48 5.15 -7.68
C LYS A 104 -7.33 6.19 -7.00
N VAL A 105 -6.70 7.03 -6.21
CA VAL A 105 -7.32 8.22 -5.64
C VAL A 105 -6.64 9.48 -6.17
N PRO A 106 -7.32 10.64 -6.16
CA PRO A 106 -6.71 11.90 -6.56
C PRO A 106 -5.46 12.23 -5.73
N ALA A 107 -4.45 12.84 -6.37
CA ALA A 107 -3.27 13.35 -5.69
C ALA A 107 -3.52 14.80 -5.23
N ASP A 108 -4.46 14.97 -4.33
CA ASP A 108 -4.89 16.25 -3.76
C ASP A 108 -5.32 16.11 -2.30
N GLU A 109 -5.96 17.12 -1.74
CA GLU A 109 -6.44 17.15 -0.36
C GLU A 109 -7.86 16.59 -0.18
N SER A 110 -8.45 16.01 -1.22
CA SER A 110 -9.80 15.44 -1.12
C SER A 110 -9.79 14.21 -0.21
N PRO A 111 -10.82 14.01 0.61
CA PRO A 111 -10.95 12.81 1.42
C PRO A 111 -11.06 11.55 0.56
N VAL A 112 -10.44 10.46 1.01
CA VAL A 112 -10.62 9.15 0.39
C VAL A 112 -12.06 8.67 0.64
N ASP A 113 -12.78 8.34 -0.44
CA ASP A 113 -14.12 7.76 -0.35
C ASP A 113 -14.06 6.31 0.13
N ILE A 114 -14.15 6.13 1.45
CA ILE A 114 -14.06 4.81 2.09
C ILE A 114 -15.19 3.86 1.68
N PRO A 115 -16.48 4.29 1.59
CA PRO A 115 -17.53 3.45 1.05
C PRO A 115 -17.21 2.85 -0.32
N THR A 116 -16.79 3.69 -1.27
CA THR A 116 -16.41 3.24 -2.63
C THR A 116 -15.18 2.34 -2.62
N LEU A 117 -14.19 2.59 -1.76
CA LEU A 117 -13.04 1.70 -1.58
C LEU A 117 -13.47 0.31 -1.08
N VAL A 118 -14.37 0.26 -0.11
CA VAL A 118 -14.89 -1.01 0.43
C VAL A 118 -15.69 -1.78 -0.64
N GLU A 119 -16.48 -1.09 -1.45
CA GLU A 119 -17.19 -1.70 -2.58
C GLU A 119 -16.22 -2.23 -3.64
N PHE A 120 -15.18 -1.47 -3.99
CA PHE A 120 -14.12 -1.92 -4.88
C PHE A 120 -13.48 -3.22 -4.35
N GLN A 121 -13.06 -3.22 -3.09
CA GLN A 121 -12.43 -4.39 -2.47
C GLN A 121 -13.35 -5.63 -2.50
N LYS A 122 -14.65 -5.46 -2.21
CA LYS A 122 -15.63 -6.55 -2.26
C LYS A 122 -15.92 -7.06 -3.68
N SER A 123 -15.83 -6.19 -4.68
CA SER A 123 -16.08 -6.53 -6.08
C SER A 123 -14.87 -7.15 -6.79
N LEU A 124 -13.71 -7.14 -6.12
CA LEU A 124 -12.45 -7.60 -6.70
C LEU A 124 -12.52 -9.08 -7.07
N LYS A 125 -12.22 -9.37 -8.33
CA LYS A 125 -12.17 -10.74 -8.86
C LYS A 125 -10.76 -11.28 -8.94
N THR A 126 -9.76 -10.41 -8.93
CA THR A 126 -8.35 -10.78 -9.01
C THR A 126 -7.92 -11.46 -7.71
N THR A 127 -7.42 -12.66 -7.83
CA THR A 127 -6.95 -13.43 -6.68
C THR A 127 -5.59 -12.94 -6.18
N PRO A 128 -5.23 -13.18 -4.90
CA PRO A 128 -3.90 -12.87 -4.38
C PRO A 128 -2.76 -13.51 -5.20
N LEU A 129 -2.99 -14.68 -5.77
CA LEU A 129 -2.00 -15.35 -6.63
C LEU A 129 -1.78 -14.57 -7.93
N GLU A 130 -2.84 -14.15 -8.61
CA GLU A 130 -2.75 -13.35 -9.83
C GLU A 130 -2.06 -12.01 -9.59
N ILE A 131 -2.33 -11.37 -8.45
CA ILE A 131 -1.63 -10.15 -8.04
C ILE A 131 -0.13 -10.40 -7.90
N ARG A 132 0.28 -11.48 -7.20
CA ARG A 132 1.70 -11.85 -7.05
C ARG A 132 2.38 -12.12 -8.39
N GLU A 133 1.70 -12.85 -9.27
CA GLU A 133 2.23 -13.17 -10.59
C GLU A 133 2.46 -11.90 -11.42
N SER A 134 1.56 -10.92 -11.35
CA SER A 134 1.71 -9.63 -12.04
C SER A 134 2.94 -8.83 -11.58
N ALA A 135 3.37 -9.01 -10.33
CA ALA A 135 4.54 -8.34 -9.78
C ALA A 135 5.88 -9.05 -10.09
N ARG A 136 5.88 -10.28 -10.59
CA ARG A 136 7.12 -11.03 -10.91
C ARG A 136 8.10 -10.27 -11.81
N PRO A 137 7.66 -9.58 -12.89
CA PRO A 137 8.56 -8.80 -13.74
C PRO A 137 9.26 -7.65 -13.01
N LEU A 138 8.75 -7.24 -11.84
CA LEU A 138 9.29 -6.17 -11.00
C LEU A 138 10.30 -6.68 -9.96
N SER A 139 10.50 -8.00 -9.86
CA SER A 139 11.46 -8.58 -8.93
C SER A 139 12.90 -8.13 -9.24
N TRP A 140 13.74 -8.05 -8.21
CA TRP A 140 15.17 -7.73 -8.38
C TRP A 140 15.85 -8.62 -9.40
N LYS A 141 15.56 -9.93 -9.38
CA LYS A 141 16.09 -10.88 -10.36
C LYS A 141 15.72 -10.47 -11.78
N ALA A 142 14.44 -10.20 -12.05
CA ALA A 142 13.97 -9.81 -13.38
C ALA A 142 14.54 -8.45 -13.82
N GLN A 143 14.65 -7.50 -12.89
CA GLN A 143 15.22 -6.18 -13.21
C GLN A 143 16.73 -6.28 -13.50
N MET A 144 17.48 -7.06 -12.71
CA MET A 144 18.90 -7.29 -12.98
C MET A 144 19.14 -8.03 -14.28
N GLN A 145 18.28 -8.99 -14.64
CA GLN A 145 18.37 -9.66 -15.93
C GLN A 145 18.24 -8.66 -17.10
N LYS A 146 17.26 -7.76 -17.03
CA LYS A 146 17.10 -6.69 -18.04
C LYS A 146 18.34 -5.79 -18.14
N VAL A 147 18.97 -5.46 -17.01
CA VAL A 147 20.21 -4.67 -17.00
C VAL A 147 21.33 -5.44 -17.68
N ILE A 148 21.56 -6.71 -17.34
CA ILE A 148 22.59 -7.56 -17.92
C ILE A 148 22.42 -7.67 -19.44
N GLU A 149 21.20 -7.91 -19.90
CA GLU A 149 20.87 -7.98 -21.32
C GLU A 149 21.17 -6.66 -22.04
N LYS A 150 20.81 -5.52 -21.43
CA LYS A 150 20.99 -4.19 -21.99
C LYS A 150 22.47 -3.77 -22.10
N ILE A 151 23.32 -4.20 -21.18
CA ILE A 151 24.77 -3.93 -21.21
C ILE A 151 25.57 -4.96 -22.00
N GLY A 152 24.91 -5.97 -22.58
CA GLY A 152 25.54 -6.95 -23.46
C GLY A 152 26.42 -7.99 -22.75
N PHE A 153 26.24 -8.16 -21.44
CA PHE A 153 26.90 -9.27 -20.71
C PHE A 153 26.26 -10.59 -21.15
N LYS A 154 26.98 -11.36 -21.98
CA LYS A 154 26.62 -12.77 -22.21
C LYS A 154 27.08 -13.57 -21.00
N THR A 155 26.14 -14.08 -20.22
CA THR A 155 26.41 -15.16 -19.26
C THR A 155 26.89 -16.38 -20.05
N GLN A 156 28.14 -16.76 -19.85
CA GLN A 156 28.69 -18.05 -20.33
C GLN A 156 28.05 -19.19 -19.56
#